data_e7eaba46e4eb25f44687f250768e851c
#
_entry.id   e7eaba46e4eb25f44687f250768e851c
#
_cell.length_a   1.000
_cell.length_b   1.000
_cell.length_c   1.000
_cell.angle_alpha   90.00
_cell.angle_beta   90.00
_cell.angle_gamma   90.00
#
_symmetry.space_group_name_H-M   'P 1'
#
loop_
_entity.id
_entity.type
_entity.pdbx_description
1 polymer ?
#
loop_
_entity_poly.entity_id
_entity_poly.type
_entity_poly.pdbx_seq_one_letter_code
_entity_poly.pdbx_strand_id
1 'polypeptide(L)'
;MIANSGHIPAYKAFSQDVSLEAVCDLNASAARDTALRHDIPRWYSDVAAMLEEVHPDLVSVCTPNSTHKGLVAQALKAGANVICEKPLTLHYADTVELYALAEKLGKQLVVCQTSRFQRAYFAARDYIADGVLGNIYYAEIDRIRRRGVPSWGTFHRKAASGGGALADIGIHALDAMLWMLGSPQVSAVSGFTSDRIIHSERGVIYDLKESGAFSGVHTARRFDPAECDVEEFASGSLRTDAGISLNFKVAWAANLSDRNNMMILGDKSGLTLPELKLYGTLGENQTDFSPRLFGLGEYDDRPFAGHYYLIRHVIGVLNGTESLMITPQQVINTAATLEMFYRSSELGREVRRNEIM
;
A
#
# COMPACT_ATOMS: atom_id res chain seq x y z
N MET A 1 -3.34 11.38 10.17
CA MET A 1 -4.49 11.15 9.26
C MET A 1 -4.92 9.70 9.27
N ILE A 2 -4.17 8.79 8.67
CA ILE A 2 -4.56 7.38 8.49
C ILE A 2 -4.83 6.68 9.84
N ALA A 3 -4.10 7.02 10.90
CA ALA A 3 -4.40 6.53 12.24
C ALA A 3 -5.85 6.82 12.65
N ASN A 4 -6.30 8.08 12.48
CA ASN A 4 -7.66 8.51 12.86
C ASN A 4 -8.76 7.95 11.95
N SER A 5 -8.45 7.66 10.67
CA SER A 5 -9.47 7.27 9.68
C SER A 5 -9.52 5.77 9.42
N GLY A 6 -8.41 5.08 9.58
CA GLY A 6 -8.27 3.64 9.29
C GLY A 6 -8.00 2.81 10.54
N HIS A 7 -6.87 3.03 11.22
CA HIS A 7 -6.41 2.16 12.31
C HIS A 7 -7.28 2.24 13.56
N ILE A 8 -7.48 3.43 14.13
CA ILE A 8 -8.24 3.58 15.40
C ILE A 8 -9.68 3.10 15.25
N PRO A 9 -10.44 3.47 14.18
CA PRO A 9 -11.79 2.94 13.99
C PRO A 9 -11.81 1.41 13.85
N ALA A 10 -10.80 0.83 13.16
CA ALA A 10 -10.70 -0.62 13.03
C ALA A 10 -10.42 -1.30 14.39
N TYR A 11 -9.46 -0.82 15.19
CA TYR A 11 -9.23 -1.34 16.53
C TYR A 11 -10.48 -1.25 17.42
N LYS A 12 -11.21 -0.14 17.38
CA LYS A 12 -12.47 0.01 18.13
C LYS A 12 -13.53 -1.01 17.74
N ALA A 13 -13.56 -1.44 16.47
CA ALA A 13 -14.46 -2.51 16.03
C ALA A 13 -14.12 -3.88 16.66
N PHE A 14 -12.89 -4.07 17.12
CA PHE A 14 -12.39 -5.30 17.76
C PHE A 14 -12.09 -5.10 19.25
N SER A 15 -12.83 -4.21 19.91
CA SER A 15 -12.62 -3.87 21.33
C SER A 15 -12.82 -5.03 22.33
N GLN A 16 -13.34 -6.17 21.88
CA GLN A 16 -13.39 -7.40 22.69
C GLN A 16 -12.04 -8.15 22.70
N ASP A 17 -11.21 -7.93 21.68
CA ASP A 17 -9.93 -8.63 21.48
C ASP A 17 -8.73 -7.74 21.79
N VAL A 18 -8.89 -6.40 21.67
CA VAL A 18 -7.80 -5.42 21.83
C VAL A 18 -8.25 -4.19 22.60
N SER A 19 -7.30 -3.57 23.33
CA SER A 19 -7.47 -2.26 23.97
C SER A 19 -6.53 -1.22 23.34
N LEU A 20 -7.06 -0.02 23.11
CA LEU A 20 -6.26 1.15 22.67
C LEU A 20 -5.71 1.85 23.91
N GLU A 21 -4.42 1.64 24.19
CA GLU A 21 -3.78 2.11 25.41
C GLU A 21 -3.20 3.51 25.31
N ALA A 22 -2.64 3.87 24.14
CA ALA A 22 -1.97 5.13 23.96
C ALA A 22 -1.93 5.58 22.50
N VAL A 23 -1.74 6.89 22.29
CA VAL A 23 -1.32 7.49 21.00
C VAL A 23 -0.09 8.34 21.20
N CYS A 24 0.76 8.40 20.18
CA CYS A 24 1.94 9.25 20.15
C CYS A 24 2.00 10.04 18.85
N ASP A 25 2.31 11.33 18.95
CA ASP A 25 2.60 12.21 17.81
C ASP A 25 3.60 13.27 18.26
N LEU A 26 4.58 13.63 17.42
CA LEU A 26 5.54 14.71 17.74
C LEU A 26 4.83 16.03 18.04
N ASN A 27 3.65 16.24 17.45
CA ASN A 27 2.77 17.34 17.83
C ASN A 27 1.89 16.93 19.04
N ALA A 28 2.28 17.34 20.22
CA ALA A 28 1.60 17.04 21.47
C ALA A 28 0.09 17.41 21.47
N SER A 29 -0.29 18.50 20.79
CA SER A 29 -1.70 18.91 20.62
C SER A 29 -2.45 17.87 19.77
N ALA A 30 -1.87 17.43 18.65
CA ALA A 30 -2.47 16.40 17.80
C ALA A 30 -2.63 15.06 18.53
N ALA A 31 -1.63 14.67 19.33
CA ALA A 31 -1.70 13.46 20.17
C ALA A 31 -2.85 13.56 21.17
N ARG A 32 -2.92 14.66 21.93
CA ARG A 32 -3.97 14.91 22.93
C ARG A 32 -5.35 14.96 22.30
N ASP A 33 -5.52 15.68 21.19
CA ASP A 33 -6.81 15.82 20.52
C ASP A 33 -7.29 14.49 19.94
N THR A 34 -6.37 13.64 19.47
CA THR A 34 -6.67 12.28 19.03
C THR A 34 -7.10 11.41 20.20
N ALA A 35 -6.38 11.45 21.34
CA ALA A 35 -6.74 10.71 22.54
C ALA A 35 -8.14 11.08 23.04
N LEU A 36 -8.44 12.38 23.14
CA LEU A 36 -9.75 12.88 23.57
C LEU A 36 -10.87 12.47 22.59
N ARG A 37 -10.64 12.58 21.29
CA ARG A 37 -11.65 12.24 20.26
C ARG A 37 -12.00 10.77 20.28
N HIS A 38 -11.08 9.93 20.59
CA HIS A 38 -11.22 8.48 20.51
C HIS A 38 -11.25 7.78 21.85
N ASP A 39 -11.35 8.53 22.98
CA ASP A 39 -11.37 7.98 24.36
C ASP A 39 -10.17 7.08 24.65
N ILE A 40 -8.97 7.46 24.17
CA ILE A 40 -7.74 6.73 24.43
C ILE A 40 -7.12 7.27 25.72
N PRO A 41 -6.77 6.41 26.71
CA PRO A 41 -6.46 6.86 28.06
C PRO A 41 -5.16 7.68 28.16
N ARG A 42 -4.18 7.45 27.28
CA ARG A 42 -2.87 8.08 27.37
C ARG A 42 -2.44 8.68 26.01
N TRP A 43 -1.70 9.77 26.06
CA TRP A 43 -1.08 10.37 24.90
C TRP A 43 0.37 10.79 25.21
N TYR A 44 1.23 10.75 24.22
CA TYR A 44 2.65 11.05 24.30
C TYR A 44 3.12 11.91 23.14
N SER A 45 4.20 12.67 23.35
CA SER A 45 4.95 13.33 22.29
C SER A 45 6.35 12.72 22.06
N ASP A 46 6.68 11.70 22.86
CA ASP A 46 7.92 10.94 22.76
C ASP A 46 7.58 9.44 22.70
N VAL A 47 8.03 8.78 21.62
CA VAL A 47 7.74 7.36 21.40
C VAL A 47 8.52 6.46 22.39
N ALA A 48 9.73 6.86 22.81
CA ALA A 48 10.50 6.06 23.75
C ALA A 48 9.81 6.01 25.11
N ALA A 49 9.33 7.16 25.61
CA ALA A 49 8.55 7.23 26.85
C ALA A 49 7.26 6.41 26.74
N MET A 50 6.53 6.50 25.62
CA MET A 50 5.34 5.69 25.39
C MET A 50 5.65 4.18 25.45
N LEU A 51 6.70 3.73 24.77
CA LEU A 51 7.06 2.31 24.75
C LEU A 51 7.49 1.80 26.13
N GLU A 52 8.24 2.62 26.88
CA GLU A 52 8.72 2.30 28.24
C GLU A 52 7.59 2.24 29.27
N GLU A 53 6.61 3.15 29.21
CA GLU A 53 5.53 3.21 30.21
C GLU A 53 4.34 2.30 29.87
N VAL A 54 4.07 2.06 28.58
CA VAL A 54 2.88 1.33 28.13
C VAL A 54 3.15 -0.15 27.94
N HIS A 55 4.37 -0.53 27.51
CA HIS A 55 4.73 -1.90 27.11
C HIS A 55 3.69 -2.54 26.15
N PRO A 56 3.38 -1.92 25.00
CA PRO A 56 2.31 -2.41 24.13
C PRO A 56 2.68 -3.75 23.47
N ASP A 57 1.70 -4.64 23.32
CA ASP A 57 1.86 -5.90 22.55
C ASP A 57 1.97 -5.63 21.04
N LEU A 58 1.33 -4.54 20.57
CA LEU A 58 1.25 -4.16 19.16
C LEU A 58 1.33 -2.65 18.99
N VAL A 59 2.15 -2.19 18.07
CA VAL A 59 2.29 -0.77 17.69
C VAL A 59 1.90 -0.58 16.22
N SER A 60 1.02 0.40 15.95
CA SER A 60 0.73 0.87 14.59
C SER A 60 1.56 2.10 14.25
N VAL A 61 2.45 1.99 13.27
CA VAL A 61 3.27 3.10 12.75
C VAL A 61 2.55 3.74 11.57
N CYS A 62 2.03 4.96 11.78
CA CYS A 62 1.19 5.72 10.84
C CYS A 62 1.78 7.10 10.52
N THR A 63 3.07 7.22 10.55
CA THR A 63 3.86 8.45 10.41
C THR A 63 4.31 8.67 8.95
N PRO A 64 5.02 9.75 8.60
CA PRO A 64 5.65 9.87 7.28
C PRO A 64 6.64 8.73 6.99
N ASN A 65 6.71 8.29 5.73
CA ASN A 65 7.48 7.11 5.32
C ASN A 65 8.95 7.13 5.76
N SER A 66 9.60 8.31 5.75
CA SER A 66 11.00 8.47 6.17
C SER A 66 11.26 8.13 7.64
N THR A 67 10.22 8.11 8.47
CA THR A 67 10.35 7.82 9.91
C THR A 67 10.05 6.36 10.24
N HIS A 68 9.51 5.59 9.30
CA HIS A 68 9.08 4.21 9.53
C HIS A 68 10.21 3.33 10.03
N LYS A 69 11.39 3.33 9.36
CA LYS A 69 12.54 2.49 9.75
C LYS A 69 12.88 2.66 11.22
N GLY A 70 13.04 3.91 11.66
CA GLY A 70 13.43 4.22 13.03
C GLY A 70 12.39 3.81 14.07
N LEU A 71 11.12 4.12 13.81
CA LEU A 71 10.01 3.83 14.73
C LEU A 71 9.68 2.33 14.80
N VAL A 72 9.69 1.65 13.67
CA VAL A 72 9.53 0.19 13.61
C VAL A 72 10.63 -0.52 14.40
N ALA A 73 11.90 -0.12 14.20
CA ALA A 73 13.02 -0.70 14.92
C ALA A 73 12.94 -0.46 16.44
N GLN A 74 12.49 0.73 16.87
CA GLN A 74 12.28 1.05 18.29
C GLN A 74 11.18 0.18 18.90
N ALA A 75 10.01 0.07 18.23
CA ALA A 75 8.89 -0.73 18.70
C ALA A 75 9.25 -2.22 18.81
N LEU A 76 9.92 -2.78 17.79
CA LEU A 76 10.39 -4.17 17.80
C LEU A 76 11.36 -4.43 18.97
N LYS A 77 12.35 -3.53 19.18
CA LYS A 77 13.31 -3.64 20.29
C LYS A 77 12.66 -3.50 21.67
N ALA A 78 11.58 -2.73 21.78
CA ALA A 78 10.78 -2.65 23.00
C ALA A 78 9.90 -3.88 23.24
N GLY A 79 9.92 -4.88 22.35
CA GLY A 79 9.18 -6.12 22.49
C GLY A 79 7.78 -6.12 21.88
N ALA A 80 7.39 -5.07 21.17
CA ALA A 80 6.10 -5.00 20.49
C ALA A 80 6.12 -5.69 19.12
N ASN A 81 5.00 -6.25 18.68
CA ASN A 81 4.71 -6.51 17.29
C ASN A 81 4.39 -5.20 16.56
N VAL A 82 4.51 -5.14 15.25
CA VAL A 82 4.33 -3.89 14.52
C VAL A 82 3.44 -4.06 13.30
N ILE A 83 2.45 -3.18 13.16
CA ILE A 83 1.80 -2.86 11.89
C ILE A 83 2.40 -1.54 11.40
N CYS A 84 2.90 -1.48 10.17
CA CYS A 84 3.45 -0.27 9.59
C CYS A 84 2.72 0.12 8.31
N GLU A 85 2.44 1.42 8.13
CA GLU A 85 1.92 1.93 6.87
C GLU A 85 2.91 1.71 5.72
N LYS A 86 2.36 1.68 4.54
CA LYS A 86 3.12 1.51 3.29
C LYS A 86 3.69 2.85 2.77
N PRO A 87 4.80 2.83 2.05
CA PRO A 87 5.80 1.76 1.99
C PRO A 87 6.48 1.56 3.35
N LEU A 88 6.96 0.35 3.62
CA LEU A 88 7.62 0.06 4.91
C LEU A 88 8.83 0.96 5.13
N THR A 89 9.65 1.13 4.09
CA THR A 89 10.84 1.99 4.12
C THR A 89 11.03 2.66 2.76
N LEU A 90 11.95 3.62 2.70
CA LEU A 90 12.32 4.29 1.45
C LEU A 90 13.30 3.47 0.58
N HIS A 91 14.03 2.52 1.19
CA HIS A 91 15.06 1.73 0.53
C HIS A 91 14.87 0.23 0.77
N TYR A 92 15.18 -0.55 -0.24
CA TYR A 92 15.10 -2.02 -0.19
C TYR A 92 15.93 -2.63 0.95
N ALA A 93 17.18 -2.19 1.11
CA ALA A 93 18.06 -2.70 2.16
C ALA A 93 17.49 -2.49 3.58
N ASP A 94 16.83 -1.36 3.82
CA ASP A 94 16.18 -1.04 5.10
C ASP A 94 14.99 -1.98 5.37
N THR A 95 14.24 -2.34 4.33
CA THR A 95 13.15 -3.34 4.44
C THR A 95 13.71 -4.71 4.86
N VAL A 96 14.79 -5.14 4.23
CA VAL A 96 15.47 -6.41 4.57
C VAL A 96 15.96 -6.39 6.02
N GLU A 97 16.61 -5.30 6.42
CA GLU A 97 17.14 -5.13 7.80
C GLU A 97 16.02 -5.20 8.86
N LEU A 98 14.88 -4.57 8.61
CA LEU A 98 13.76 -4.58 9.55
C LEU A 98 13.12 -5.96 9.70
N TYR A 99 12.98 -6.71 8.61
CA TYR A 99 12.47 -8.08 8.71
C TYR A 99 13.45 -9.02 9.40
N ALA A 100 14.77 -8.87 9.13
CA ALA A 100 15.78 -9.62 9.87
C ALA A 100 15.79 -9.29 11.38
N LEU A 101 15.55 -8.02 11.73
CA LEU A 101 15.38 -7.60 13.13
C LEU A 101 14.14 -8.22 13.77
N ALA A 102 13.00 -8.19 13.08
CA ALA A 102 11.74 -8.77 13.56
C ALA A 102 11.89 -10.28 13.80
N GLU A 103 12.48 -11.01 12.85
CA GLU A 103 12.77 -12.43 12.97
C GLU A 103 13.69 -12.73 14.17
N LYS A 104 14.81 -11.99 14.30
CA LYS A 104 15.74 -12.13 15.43
C LYS A 104 15.07 -11.94 16.79
N LEU A 105 14.08 -11.04 16.86
CA LEU A 105 13.35 -10.73 18.10
C LEU A 105 12.11 -11.61 18.31
N GLY A 106 11.77 -12.49 17.36
CA GLY A 106 10.57 -13.32 17.41
C GLY A 106 9.27 -12.50 17.35
N LYS A 107 9.28 -11.37 16.64
CA LYS A 107 8.13 -10.44 16.53
C LYS A 107 7.55 -10.42 15.13
N GLN A 108 6.26 -10.12 15.04
CA GLN A 108 5.57 -9.92 13.78
C GLN A 108 5.75 -8.47 13.31
N LEU A 109 6.12 -8.29 12.04
CA LEU A 109 6.12 -7.02 11.33
C LEU A 109 5.23 -7.15 10.11
N VAL A 110 4.11 -6.42 10.09
CA VAL A 110 3.10 -6.47 9.04
C VAL A 110 2.96 -5.10 8.39
N VAL A 111 3.00 -5.06 7.06
CA VAL A 111 2.82 -3.82 6.29
C VAL A 111 1.38 -3.66 5.84
N CYS A 112 0.86 -2.44 5.85
CA CYS A 112 -0.53 -2.13 5.49
C CYS A 112 -0.81 -2.28 3.98
N GLN A 113 -0.70 -3.50 3.47
CA GLN A 113 -1.08 -3.85 2.09
C GLN A 113 -2.61 -4.11 2.00
N THR A 114 -3.36 -3.08 2.36
CA THR A 114 -4.81 -3.15 2.57
C THR A 114 -5.60 -3.48 1.32
N SER A 115 -5.07 -3.21 0.13
CA SER A 115 -5.72 -3.55 -1.14
C SER A 115 -5.91 -5.05 -1.37
N ARG A 116 -5.07 -5.89 -0.75
CA ARG A 116 -5.21 -7.35 -0.82
C ARG A 116 -6.55 -7.85 -0.26
N PHE A 117 -7.17 -7.10 0.66
CA PHE A 117 -8.42 -7.48 1.31
C PHE A 117 -9.68 -7.12 0.51
N GLN A 118 -9.54 -6.73 -0.75
CA GLN A 118 -10.69 -6.55 -1.64
C GLN A 118 -11.19 -7.91 -2.15
N ARG A 119 -12.50 -8.15 -2.06
CA ARG A 119 -13.12 -9.44 -2.44
C ARG A 119 -12.83 -9.86 -3.87
N ALA A 120 -12.90 -8.91 -4.80
CA ALA A 120 -12.59 -9.18 -6.20
C ALA A 120 -11.15 -9.67 -6.40
N TYR A 121 -10.21 -9.17 -5.58
CA TYR A 121 -8.81 -9.58 -5.64
C TYR A 121 -8.59 -10.97 -5.02
N PHE A 122 -9.30 -11.31 -3.94
CA PHE A 122 -9.32 -12.68 -3.42
C PHE A 122 -9.85 -13.65 -4.46
N ALA A 123 -11.02 -13.37 -5.05
CA ALA A 123 -11.61 -14.22 -6.07
C ALA A 123 -10.70 -14.36 -7.30
N ALA A 124 -10.06 -13.27 -7.75
CA ALA A 124 -9.10 -13.33 -8.84
C ALA A 124 -7.91 -14.23 -8.51
N ARG A 125 -7.38 -14.13 -7.29
CA ARG A 125 -6.29 -14.99 -6.81
C ARG A 125 -6.70 -16.45 -6.76
N ASP A 126 -7.89 -16.76 -6.26
CA ASP A 126 -8.41 -18.13 -6.20
C ASP A 126 -8.55 -18.71 -7.61
N TYR A 127 -9.12 -17.97 -8.57
CA TYR A 127 -9.20 -18.40 -9.97
C TYR A 127 -7.83 -18.66 -10.61
N ILE A 128 -6.84 -17.86 -10.25
CA ILE A 128 -5.46 -18.06 -10.71
C ILE A 128 -4.88 -19.32 -10.08
N ALA A 129 -5.04 -19.51 -8.78
CA ALA A 129 -4.55 -20.68 -8.04
C ALA A 129 -5.20 -21.98 -8.53
N ASP A 130 -6.49 -21.94 -8.86
CA ASP A 130 -7.25 -23.05 -9.42
C ASP A 130 -6.94 -23.32 -10.91
N GLY A 131 -6.06 -22.52 -11.53
CA GLY A 131 -5.64 -22.68 -12.92
C GLY A 131 -6.71 -22.31 -13.96
N VAL A 132 -7.71 -21.52 -13.59
CA VAL A 132 -8.78 -21.04 -14.48
C VAL A 132 -8.21 -20.22 -15.63
N LEU A 133 -7.15 -19.44 -15.39
CA LEU A 133 -6.50 -18.64 -16.42
C LEU A 133 -5.48 -19.43 -17.23
N GLY A 134 -5.07 -20.62 -16.78
CA GLY A 134 -3.97 -21.37 -17.36
C GLY A 134 -2.61 -20.75 -17.04
N ASN A 135 -1.70 -20.74 -18.01
CA ASN A 135 -0.38 -20.12 -17.88
C ASN A 135 -0.49 -18.62 -18.10
N ILE A 136 -0.27 -17.84 -17.04
CA ILE A 136 -0.29 -16.38 -17.14
C ILE A 136 0.97 -15.89 -17.82
N TYR A 137 0.82 -14.99 -18.80
CA TYR A 137 1.93 -14.42 -19.55
C TYR A 137 1.98 -12.88 -19.50
N TYR A 138 0.84 -12.23 -19.17
CA TYR A 138 0.75 -10.77 -19.16
C TYR A 138 -0.19 -10.26 -18.08
N ALA A 139 0.17 -9.10 -17.50
CA ALA A 139 -0.70 -8.32 -16.61
C ALA A 139 -0.53 -6.82 -16.87
N GLU A 140 -1.55 -6.03 -16.55
CA GLU A 140 -1.51 -4.58 -16.69
C GLU A 140 -2.24 -3.88 -15.54
N ILE A 141 -1.72 -2.69 -15.15
CA ILE A 141 -2.28 -1.80 -14.15
C ILE A 141 -2.41 -0.40 -14.75
N ASP A 142 -3.63 0.16 -14.76
CA ASP A 142 -3.92 1.56 -15.02
C ASP A 142 -4.53 2.20 -13.77
N ARG A 143 -3.74 2.99 -13.02
CA ARG A 143 -4.16 3.73 -11.83
C ARG A 143 -3.95 5.22 -12.03
N ILE A 144 -4.89 5.87 -12.71
CA ILE A 144 -4.75 7.24 -13.17
C ILE A 144 -5.81 8.12 -12.53
N ARG A 145 -5.38 9.21 -11.89
CA ARG A 145 -6.22 10.34 -11.50
C ARG A 145 -5.99 11.49 -12.47
N ARG A 146 -7.07 12.17 -12.84
CA ARG A 146 -6.96 13.35 -13.70
C ARG A 146 -6.32 14.52 -12.95
N ARG A 147 -6.74 14.75 -11.71
CA ARG A 147 -6.18 15.75 -10.79
C ARG A 147 -6.33 15.20 -9.38
N GLY A 148 -5.27 14.83 -8.75
CA GLY A 148 -5.32 14.18 -7.44
C GLY A 148 -3.98 14.20 -6.73
N VAL A 149 -3.17 15.25 -6.98
CA VAL A 149 -1.90 15.47 -6.26
C VAL A 149 -2.22 15.76 -4.79
N PRO A 150 -1.63 15.04 -3.82
CA PRO A 150 -1.87 15.30 -2.42
C PRO A 150 -1.40 16.69 -1.99
N SER A 151 -2.33 17.53 -1.50
CA SER A 151 -2.04 18.87 -0.97
C SER A 151 -1.86 18.89 0.55
N TRP A 152 -1.79 17.74 1.17
CA TRP A 152 -1.60 17.55 2.61
C TRP A 152 -0.37 16.70 2.92
N GLY A 153 0.09 16.76 4.17
CA GLY A 153 1.24 15.97 4.61
C GLY A 153 2.52 16.32 3.85
N THR A 154 3.33 15.31 3.58
CA THR A 154 4.65 15.43 2.96
C THR A 154 4.82 14.55 1.73
N PHE A 155 3.72 14.08 1.11
CA PHE A 155 3.75 13.18 -0.04
C PHE A 155 4.51 13.73 -1.25
N HIS A 156 4.49 15.05 -1.43
CA HIS A 156 5.14 15.79 -2.51
C HIS A 156 6.65 16.00 -2.29
N ARG A 157 7.22 15.55 -1.16
CA ARG A 157 8.64 15.71 -0.83
C ARG A 157 9.36 14.36 -0.81
N LYS A 158 10.30 14.15 -1.73
CA LYS A 158 11.05 12.89 -1.89
C LYS A 158 11.74 12.44 -0.58
N ALA A 159 12.34 13.38 0.13
CA ALA A 159 13.00 13.09 1.41
C ALA A 159 12.06 12.49 2.48
N ALA A 160 10.76 12.75 2.40
CA ALA A 160 9.77 12.26 3.36
C ALA A 160 8.99 11.03 2.84
N SER A 161 8.67 11.01 1.55
CA SER A 161 7.81 10.00 0.92
C SER A 161 8.58 8.90 0.19
N GLY A 162 9.80 9.20 -0.27
CA GLY A 162 10.62 8.29 -1.09
C GLY A 162 10.26 8.30 -2.58
N GLY A 163 9.08 8.79 -2.95
CA GLY A 163 8.57 8.90 -4.30
C GLY A 163 7.16 9.46 -4.33
N GLY A 164 6.63 9.67 -5.52
CA GLY A 164 5.34 10.31 -5.75
C GLY A 164 4.20 9.32 -5.97
N ALA A 165 3.56 9.41 -7.14
CA ALA A 165 2.35 8.66 -7.46
C ALA A 165 2.54 7.14 -7.34
N LEU A 166 3.70 6.60 -7.75
CA LEU A 166 3.95 5.16 -7.66
C LEU A 166 4.09 4.71 -6.19
N ALA A 167 4.89 5.41 -5.39
CA ALA A 167 5.11 5.07 -3.98
C ALA A 167 3.85 5.27 -3.12
N ASP A 168 2.95 6.17 -3.52
CA ASP A 168 1.70 6.43 -2.78
C ASP A 168 0.56 5.52 -3.24
N ILE A 169 0.02 5.73 -4.45
CA ILE A 169 -1.17 5.01 -4.92
C ILE A 169 -0.83 3.77 -5.76
N GLY A 170 0.31 3.80 -6.45
CA GLY A 170 0.72 2.71 -7.31
C GLY A 170 1.17 1.46 -6.55
N ILE A 171 1.82 1.64 -5.41
CA ILE A 171 2.28 0.52 -4.58
C ILE A 171 1.15 -0.42 -4.17
N HIS A 172 -0.04 0.10 -3.91
CA HIS A 172 -1.21 -0.71 -3.56
C HIS A 172 -1.66 -1.64 -4.69
N ALA A 173 -1.67 -1.11 -5.93
CA ALA A 173 -2.06 -1.89 -7.10
C ALA A 173 -0.95 -2.88 -7.50
N LEU A 174 0.30 -2.45 -7.43
CA LEU A 174 1.47 -3.29 -7.74
C LEU A 174 1.58 -4.47 -6.77
N ASP A 175 1.49 -4.20 -5.47
CA ASP A 175 1.52 -5.24 -4.45
C ASP A 175 0.36 -6.23 -4.59
N ALA A 176 -0.86 -5.74 -4.79
CA ALA A 176 -2.03 -6.58 -4.97
C ALA A 176 -1.92 -7.44 -6.25
N MET A 177 -1.42 -6.86 -7.36
CA MET A 177 -1.20 -7.61 -8.60
C MET A 177 -0.17 -8.72 -8.40
N LEU A 178 1.00 -8.41 -7.84
CA LEU A 178 2.02 -9.43 -7.56
C LEU A 178 1.48 -10.53 -6.64
N TRP A 179 0.70 -10.17 -5.63
CA TRP A 179 0.07 -11.12 -4.72
C TRP A 179 -0.95 -12.03 -5.42
N MET A 180 -1.80 -11.49 -6.28
CA MET A 180 -2.75 -12.29 -7.08
C MET A 180 -2.03 -13.27 -8.02
N LEU A 181 -0.91 -12.85 -8.60
CA LEU A 181 -0.06 -13.68 -9.47
C LEU A 181 0.74 -14.76 -8.73
N GLY A 182 0.52 -14.96 -7.41
CA GLY A 182 1.27 -15.93 -6.60
C GLY A 182 2.61 -15.41 -6.10
N SER A 183 2.83 -14.10 -6.15
CA SER A 183 4.03 -13.41 -5.68
C SER A 183 5.33 -13.81 -6.40
N PRO A 184 5.36 -13.88 -7.75
CA PRO A 184 6.58 -14.19 -8.47
C PRO A 184 7.63 -13.11 -8.20
N GLN A 185 8.91 -13.50 -8.21
CA GLN A 185 9.99 -12.56 -8.01
C GLN A 185 10.16 -11.66 -9.24
N VAL A 186 10.18 -10.35 -9.03
CA VAL A 186 10.48 -9.40 -10.11
C VAL A 186 11.98 -9.44 -10.39
N SER A 187 12.35 -9.76 -11.63
CA SER A 187 13.72 -9.95 -12.08
C SER A 187 14.34 -8.73 -12.75
N ALA A 188 13.51 -7.91 -13.43
CA ALA A 188 13.94 -6.71 -14.13
C ALA A 188 12.81 -5.69 -14.24
N VAL A 189 13.16 -4.41 -14.24
CA VAL A 189 12.23 -3.28 -14.36
C VAL A 189 12.77 -2.22 -15.32
N SER A 190 11.92 -1.73 -16.22
CA SER A 190 12.12 -0.52 -17.01
C SER A 190 11.12 0.54 -16.57
N GLY A 191 11.59 1.67 -16.03
CA GLY A 191 10.78 2.71 -15.42
C GLY A 191 10.92 4.07 -16.12
N PHE A 192 9.86 4.86 -16.06
CA PHE A 192 9.81 6.26 -16.50
C PHE A 192 8.95 7.06 -15.52
N THR A 193 9.41 8.26 -15.16
CA THR A 193 8.70 9.21 -14.30
C THR A 193 8.54 10.57 -14.98
N SER A 194 7.52 11.33 -14.59
CA SER A 194 7.29 12.71 -15.01
C SER A 194 6.68 13.54 -13.89
N ASP A 195 7.10 14.81 -13.80
CA ASP A 195 6.60 15.85 -12.90
C ASP A 195 6.09 17.09 -13.65
N ARG A 196 5.85 16.96 -14.96
CA ARG A 196 5.58 18.07 -15.89
C ARG A 196 4.26 18.79 -15.64
N ILE A 197 3.23 18.08 -15.17
CA ILE A 197 1.92 18.69 -14.90
C ILE A 197 1.97 19.47 -13.59
N ILE A 198 2.62 18.94 -12.56
CA ILE A 198 2.79 19.63 -11.27
C ILE A 198 3.46 21.00 -11.45
N HIS A 199 4.48 21.09 -12.30
CA HIS A 199 5.22 22.31 -12.56
C HIS A 199 4.64 23.16 -13.70
N SER A 200 3.48 22.78 -14.26
CA SER A 200 2.82 23.60 -15.29
C SER A 200 2.18 24.86 -14.68
N GLU A 201 2.08 25.92 -15.48
CA GLU A 201 1.44 27.19 -15.09
C GLU A 201 -0.08 27.03 -14.77
N ARG A 202 -0.69 25.92 -15.16
CA ARG A 202 -2.10 25.65 -14.94
C ARG A 202 -2.26 24.83 -13.68
N GLY A 203 -2.93 25.39 -12.67
CA GLY A 203 -3.16 24.76 -11.38
C GLY A 203 -3.53 23.28 -11.45
N VAL A 204 -2.86 22.48 -10.65
CA VAL A 204 -2.96 21.01 -10.65
C VAL A 204 -4.02 20.52 -9.68
N ILE A 205 -4.27 21.30 -8.63
CA ILE A 205 -5.23 20.98 -7.58
C ILE A 205 -6.21 22.13 -7.46
N TYR A 206 -7.49 21.84 -7.63
CA TYR A 206 -8.54 22.82 -7.54
C TYR A 206 -9.23 22.80 -6.18
N ASP A 207 -9.39 21.64 -5.58
CA ASP A 207 -9.94 21.47 -4.24
C ASP A 207 -9.36 20.25 -3.51
N LEU A 208 -9.71 20.12 -2.23
CA LEU A 208 -9.26 19.05 -1.37
C LEU A 208 -9.81 17.69 -1.81
N LYS A 209 -11.01 17.65 -2.37
CA LYS A 209 -11.67 16.43 -2.84
C LYS A 209 -10.95 15.88 -4.08
N GLU A 210 -10.57 16.74 -5.02
CA GLU A 210 -9.81 16.34 -6.21
C GLU A 210 -8.44 15.78 -5.86
N SER A 211 -7.80 16.29 -4.79
CA SER A 211 -6.54 15.76 -4.28
C SER A 211 -6.67 14.37 -3.60
N GLY A 212 -7.89 13.84 -3.47
CA GLY A 212 -8.16 12.58 -2.80
C GLY A 212 -8.10 12.65 -1.28
N ALA A 213 -8.11 13.85 -0.70
CA ALA A 213 -8.18 14.03 0.75
C ALA A 213 -9.56 13.61 1.29
N PHE A 214 -9.56 13.15 2.54
CA PHE A 214 -10.78 12.72 3.22
C PHE A 214 -11.37 13.89 3.99
N SER A 215 -12.67 14.13 3.80
CA SER A 215 -13.37 15.21 4.50
C SER A 215 -13.25 15.07 6.02
N GLY A 216 -13.03 16.18 6.71
CA GLY A 216 -12.99 16.26 8.16
C GLY A 216 -11.66 15.85 8.81
N VAL A 217 -10.67 15.40 8.04
CA VAL A 217 -9.40 14.91 8.58
C VAL A 217 -8.25 15.91 8.37
N HIS A 218 -8.33 16.74 7.33
CA HIS A 218 -7.30 17.70 6.99
C HIS A 218 -7.84 19.07 6.67
N THR A 219 -7.06 20.08 7.07
CA THR A 219 -7.13 21.40 6.45
C THR A 219 -6.20 21.39 5.25
N ALA A 220 -6.71 21.65 4.05
CA ALA A 220 -5.87 21.87 2.89
C ALA A 220 -4.96 23.06 3.17
N ARG A 221 -3.66 22.89 2.94
CA ARG A 221 -2.76 24.02 2.79
C ARG A 221 -2.73 24.45 1.33
N ARG A 222 -2.35 25.69 1.08
CA ARG A 222 -2.04 26.12 -0.28
C ARG A 222 -0.88 25.24 -0.78
N PHE A 223 -1.09 24.54 -1.88
CA PHE A 223 -0.05 23.75 -2.52
C PHE A 223 0.91 24.68 -3.28
N ASP A 224 2.19 24.54 -3.03
CA ASP A 224 3.23 25.22 -3.81
C ASP A 224 3.91 24.16 -4.71
N PRO A 225 3.73 24.23 -6.03
CA PRO A 225 4.37 23.29 -6.96
C PRO A 225 5.90 23.28 -6.86
N ALA A 226 6.52 24.40 -6.45
CA ALA A 226 7.98 24.49 -6.28
C ALA A 226 8.51 23.59 -5.14
N GLU A 227 7.65 23.19 -4.19
CA GLU A 227 8.04 22.27 -3.13
C GLU A 227 7.97 20.80 -3.54
N CYS A 228 7.42 20.49 -4.71
CA CYS A 228 7.27 19.11 -5.19
C CYS A 228 8.55 18.65 -5.92
N ASP A 229 9.15 17.60 -5.43
CA ASP A 229 10.36 16.99 -6.00
C ASP A 229 10.17 15.49 -6.30
N VAL A 230 8.91 15.07 -6.49
CA VAL A 230 8.50 13.70 -6.83
C VAL A 230 7.64 13.68 -8.09
N GLU A 231 7.51 12.52 -8.70
CA GLU A 231 6.70 12.32 -9.89
C GLU A 231 5.19 12.36 -9.61
N GLU A 232 4.42 13.04 -10.47
CA GLU A 232 2.97 12.88 -10.54
C GLU A 232 2.55 11.71 -11.44
N PHE A 233 3.44 11.29 -12.34
CA PHE A 233 3.18 10.22 -13.31
C PHE A 233 4.35 9.23 -13.32
N ALA A 234 4.02 7.95 -13.27
CA ALA A 234 4.95 6.84 -13.39
C ALA A 234 4.42 5.81 -14.37
N SER A 235 5.27 5.30 -15.24
CA SER A 235 4.94 4.14 -16.09
C SER A 235 6.14 3.21 -16.20
N GLY A 236 5.88 1.92 -16.36
CA GLY A 236 6.95 0.97 -16.50
C GLY A 236 6.49 -0.40 -16.94
N SER A 237 7.47 -1.21 -17.29
CA SER A 237 7.31 -2.64 -17.51
C SER A 237 8.25 -3.41 -16.59
N LEU A 238 7.79 -4.54 -16.11
CA LEU A 238 8.60 -5.45 -15.33
C LEU A 238 8.46 -6.88 -15.85
N ARG A 239 9.48 -7.68 -15.58
CA ARG A 239 9.51 -9.12 -15.84
C ARG A 239 9.67 -9.86 -14.54
N THR A 240 9.02 -11.00 -14.45
CA THR A 240 9.14 -11.91 -13.32
C THR A 240 9.95 -13.16 -13.68
N ASP A 241 10.42 -13.87 -12.67
CA ASP A 241 11.08 -15.19 -12.82
C ASP A 241 10.12 -16.28 -13.34
N ALA A 242 8.80 -16.06 -13.16
CA ALA A 242 7.76 -16.91 -13.72
C ALA A 242 7.46 -16.64 -15.22
N GLY A 243 8.20 -15.73 -15.87
CA GLY A 243 8.01 -15.38 -17.28
C GLY A 243 6.85 -14.43 -17.56
N ILE A 244 6.25 -13.83 -16.53
CA ILE A 244 5.14 -12.89 -16.69
C ILE A 244 5.71 -11.50 -17.00
N SER A 245 5.15 -10.83 -18.03
CA SER A 245 5.36 -9.40 -18.31
C SER A 245 4.23 -8.60 -17.67
N LEU A 246 4.56 -7.59 -16.88
CA LEU A 246 3.59 -6.68 -16.27
C LEU A 246 3.88 -5.24 -16.64
N ASN A 247 2.89 -4.54 -17.19
CA ASN A 247 2.97 -3.12 -17.49
C ASN A 247 2.11 -2.31 -16.52
N PHE A 248 2.53 -1.09 -16.21
CA PHE A 248 1.74 -0.22 -15.36
C PHE A 248 1.85 1.26 -15.72
N LYS A 249 0.77 1.98 -15.46
CA LYS A 249 0.67 3.45 -15.49
C LYS A 249 -0.01 3.90 -14.21
N VAL A 250 0.61 4.83 -13.52
CA VAL A 250 0.12 5.39 -12.26
C VAL A 250 0.25 6.91 -12.33
N ALA A 251 -0.79 7.62 -11.95
CA ALA A 251 -0.73 9.08 -11.94
C ALA A 251 -1.59 9.71 -10.85
N TRP A 252 -1.03 10.71 -10.18
CA TRP A 252 -1.79 11.68 -9.40
C TRP A 252 -2.43 12.74 -10.29
N ALA A 253 -1.76 13.08 -11.42
CA ALA A 253 -2.28 14.01 -12.41
C ALA A 253 -1.93 13.55 -13.83
N ALA A 254 -2.94 13.54 -14.70
CA ALA A 254 -2.78 13.26 -16.12
C ALA A 254 -3.87 13.98 -16.92
N ASN A 255 -3.57 14.35 -18.16
CA ASN A 255 -4.59 14.91 -19.07
C ASN A 255 -5.43 13.79 -19.71
N LEU A 256 -6.05 12.98 -18.83
CA LEU A 256 -6.84 11.80 -19.18
C LEU A 256 -7.98 11.67 -18.16
N SER A 257 -9.04 10.94 -18.52
CA SER A 257 -10.06 10.54 -17.53
C SER A 257 -9.49 9.62 -16.45
N ASP A 258 -10.09 9.65 -15.26
CA ASP A 258 -9.74 8.72 -14.19
C ASP A 258 -9.84 7.27 -14.66
N ARG A 259 -8.88 6.45 -14.25
CA ARG A 259 -8.82 5.02 -14.51
C ARG A 259 -8.39 4.27 -13.26
N ASN A 260 -9.00 3.13 -13.06
CA ASN A 260 -8.63 2.20 -11.99
C ASN A 260 -8.87 0.77 -12.49
N ASN A 261 -8.10 0.36 -13.50
CA ASN A 261 -8.27 -0.92 -14.17
C ASN A 261 -7.05 -1.80 -13.94
N MET A 262 -7.30 -3.08 -13.82
CA MET A 262 -6.26 -4.12 -13.86
C MET A 262 -6.73 -5.23 -14.79
N MET A 263 -5.79 -5.86 -15.51
CA MET A 263 -6.09 -7.07 -16.28
C MET A 263 -4.98 -8.11 -16.12
N ILE A 264 -5.35 -9.36 -16.24
CA ILE A 264 -4.45 -10.51 -16.21
C ILE A 264 -4.85 -11.43 -17.36
N LEU A 265 -3.87 -11.83 -18.17
CA LEU A 265 -4.08 -12.68 -19.34
C LEU A 265 -3.32 -14.00 -19.17
N GLY A 266 -4.05 -15.09 -19.32
CA GLY A 266 -3.52 -16.43 -19.38
C GLY A 266 -3.89 -17.11 -20.71
N ASP A 267 -3.36 -18.30 -20.96
CA ASP A 267 -3.56 -19.04 -22.20
C ASP A 267 -4.93 -19.75 -22.29
N LYS A 268 -5.67 -19.84 -21.17
CA LYS A 268 -7.05 -20.40 -21.15
C LYS A 268 -8.11 -19.31 -21.01
N SER A 269 -7.84 -18.29 -20.22
CA SER A 269 -8.76 -17.17 -20.02
C SER A 269 -8.01 -15.93 -19.53
N GLY A 270 -8.71 -14.80 -19.50
CA GLY A 270 -8.24 -13.55 -18.90
C GLY A 270 -9.25 -12.99 -17.92
N LEU A 271 -8.84 -12.02 -17.11
CA LEU A 271 -9.74 -11.30 -16.22
C LEU A 271 -9.43 -9.79 -16.17
N THR A 272 -10.44 -9.03 -15.80
CA THR A 272 -10.33 -7.60 -15.52
C THR A 272 -10.87 -7.26 -14.14
N LEU A 273 -10.32 -6.20 -13.52
CA LEU A 273 -10.67 -5.67 -12.22
C LEU A 273 -10.83 -4.14 -12.31
N PRO A 274 -11.62 -3.49 -11.42
CA PRO A 274 -12.18 -4.04 -10.18
C PRO A 274 -13.47 -4.84 -10.31
N GLU A 275 -14.21 -4.73 -11.43
CA GLU A 275 -15.50 -5.38 -11.60
C GLU A 275 -15.40 -6.88 -11.91
N LEU A 276 -14.38 -7.53 -11.57
CA LEU A 276 -14.07 -8.94 -11.79
C LEU A 276 -14.90 -9.58 -12.93
N LYS A 277 -14.38 -9.45 -14.13
CA LYS A 277 -14.94 -10.04 -15.33
C LYS A 277 -13.94 -11.01 -15.95
N LEU A 278 -14.37 -12.22 -16.28
CA LEU A 278 -13.55 -13.22 -16.94
C LEU A 278 -13.92 -13.30 -18.42
N TYR A 279 -12.91 -13.57 -19.24
CA TYR A 279 -13.02 -13.75 -20.69
C TYR A 279 -12.39 -15.08 -21.05
N GLY A 280 -13.19 -15.99 -21.60
CA GLY A 280 -12.72 -17.33 -21.89
C GLY A 280 -13.47 -17.98 -23.05
N THR A 281 -13.33 -19.29 -23.17
CA THR A 281 -14.00 -20.12 -24.18
C THR A 281 -14.74 -21.25 -23.47
N LEU A 282 -16.02 -21.41 -23.79
CA LEU A 282 -16.82 -22.52 -23.32
C LEU A 282 -17.32 -23.31 -24.54
N GLY A 283 -16.86 -24.54 -24.69
CA GLY A 283 -17.03 -25.30 -25.94
C GLY A 283 -16.30 -24.59 -27.09
N GLU A 284 -17.01 -24.27 -28.14
CA GLU A 284 -16.48 -23.51 -29.31
C GLU A 284 -16.81 -22.03 -29.28
N ASN A 285 -17.38 -21.53 -28.18
CA ASN A 285 -17.88 -20.15 -28.11
C ASN A 285 -17.03 -19.28 -27.16
N GLN A 286 -16.77 -18.06 -27.59
CA GLN A 286 -16.22 -17.02 -26.70
C GLN A 286 -17.27 -16.65 -25.66
N THR A 287 -16.87 -16.56 -24.43
CA THR A 287 -17.79 -16.37 -23.30
C THR A 287 -17.21 -15.38 -22.29
N ASP A 288 -18.05 -14.43 -21.89
CA ASP A 288 -17.75 -13.50 -20.81
C ASP A 288 -18.48 -13.95 -19.54
N PHE A 289 -17.78 -13.97 -18.41
CA PHE A 289 -18.34 -14.30 -17.10
C PHE A 289 -18.23 -13.11 -16.17
N SER A 290 -19.29 -12.79 -15.47
CA SER A 290 -19.27 -11.85 -14.34
C SER A 290 -19.65 -12.60 -13.07
N PRO A 291 -18.67 -13.05 -12.28
CA PRO A 291 -18.93 -13.82 -11.08
C PRO A 291 -19.76 -13.03 -10.08
N ARG A 292 -20.77 -13.66 -9.50
CA ARG A 292 -21.47 -13.09 -8.35
C ARG A 292 -20.70 -13.44 -7.09
N LEU A 293 -20.02 -12.44 -6.54
CA LEU A 293 -19.33 -12.57 -5.26
C LEU A 293 -20.37 -12.67 -4.15
N PHE A 294 -20.38 -13.80 -3.42
CA PHE A 294 -21.33 -14.02 -2.34
C PHE A 294 -20.99 -13.20 -1.09
N GLY A 295 -22.04 -12.65 -0.51
CA GLY A 295 -22.04 -11.90 0.73
C GLY A 295 -21.21 -10.61 0.66
N LEU A 296 -21.66 -9.53 1.25
CA LEU A 296 -20.79 -8.40 1.61
C LEU A 296 -19.96 -8.82 2.83
N GLY A 297 -18.70 -8.41 2.88
CA GLY A 297 -17.93 -8.50 4.09
C GLY A 297 -18.52 -7.53 5.10
N GLU A 298 -18.39 -7.83 6.35
CA GLU A 298 -18.92 -7.01 7.45
C GLU A 298 -18.47 -5.53 7.39
N TYR A 299 -17.33 -5.27 6.75
CA TYR A 299 -16.71 -3.94 6.69
C TYR A 299 -16.65 -3.35 5.27
N ASP A 300 -17.19 -4.01 4.24
CA ASP A 300 -17.04 -3.56 2.84
C ASP A 300 -17.61 -2.16 2.59
N ASP A 301 -18.66 -1.78 3.29
CA ASP A 301 -19.28 -0.44 3.20
C ASP A 301 -18.61 0.62 4.09
N ARG A 302 -17.57 0.23 4.86
CA ARG A 302 -16.86 1.17 5.72
C ARG A 302 -15.77 1.91 4.97
N PRO A 303 -15.57 3.21 5.23
CA PRO A 303 -14.36 3.89 4.79
C PRO A 303 -13.12 3.11 5.31
N PHE A 304 -12.14 2.90 4.44
CA PHE A 304 -10.93 2.14 4.80
C PHE A 304 -11.17 0.66 5.20
N ALA A 305 -12.16 0.02 4.61
CA ALA A 305 -12.51 -1.38 4.84
C ALA A 305 -11.28 -2.32 4.92
N GLY A 306 -10.29 -2.11 4.05
CA GLY A 306 -9.06 -2.90 4.04
C GLY A 306 -8.27 -2.84 5.36
N HIS A 307 -8.35 -1.73 6.14
CA HIS A 307 -7.71 -1.67 7.45
C HIS A 307 -8.44 -2.50 8.50
N TYR A 308 -9.77 -2.57 8.45
CA TYR A 308 -10.54 -3.45 9.34
C TYR A 308 -10.17 -4.91 9.14
N TYR A 309 -10.12 -5.35 7.87
CA TYR A 309 -9.75 -6.73 7.56
C TYR A 309 -8.30 -7.04 7.91
N LEU A 310 -7.37 -6.11 7.64
CA LEU A 310 -5.96 -6.27 7.98
C LEU A 310 -5.77 -6.36 9.49
N ILE A 311 -6.37 -5.46 10.27
CA ILE A 311 -6.23 -5.46 11.74
C ILE A 311 -6.85 -6.73 12.32
N ARG A 312 -8.06 -7.16 11.87
CA ARG A 312 -8.64 -8.43 12.25
C ARG A 312 -7.70 -9.61 11.97
N HIS A 313 -7.13 -9.63 10.76
CA HIS A 313 -6.16 -10.64 10.36
C HIS A 313 -4.93 -10.67 11.28
N VAL A 314 -4.35 -9.51 11.58
CA VAL A 314 -3.18 -9.42 12.48
C VAL A 314 -3.52 -9.89 13.88
N ILE A 315 -4.70 -9.53 14.42
CA ILE A 315 -5.18 -10.05 15.70
C ILE A 315 -5.25 -11.58 15.67
N GLY A 316 -5.82 -12.17 14.60
CA GLY A 316 -5.87 -13.61 14.39
C GLY A 316 -4.49 -14.28 14.34
N VAL A 317 -3.53 -13.64 13.65
CA VAL A 317 -2.13 -14.11 13.60
C VAL A 317 -1.47 -14.07 14.98
N LEU A 318 -1.64 -12.99 15.74
CA LEU A 318 -1.06 -12.86 17.08
C LEU A 318 -1.68 -13.83 18.08
N ASN A 319 -2.95 -14.17 17.92
CA ASN A 319 -3.65 -15.16 18.72
C ASN A 319 -3.42 -16.61 18.24
N GLY A 320 -2.65 -16.81 17.16
CA GLY A 320 -2.34 -18.13 16.61
C GLY A 320 -3.51 -18.83 15.88
N THR A 321 -4.56 -18.10 15.53
CA THR A 321 -5.75 -18.62 14.82
C THR A 321 -5.66 -18.47 13.30
N GLU A 322 -4.76 -17.61 12.80
CA GLU A 322 -4.54 -17.37 11.37
C GLU A 322 -3.05 -17.43 11.02
N SER A 323 -2.75 -17.83 9.79
CA SER A 323 -1.40 -17.74 9.23
C SER A 323 -1.19 -16.41 8.52
N LEU A 324 0.00 -15.81 8.62
CA LEU A 324 0.30 -14.51 8.06
C LEU A 324 0.16 -14.50 6.54
N MET A 325 -0.76 -13.69 6.01
CA MET A 325 -1.03 -13.54 4.58
C MET A 325 -0.04 -12.58 3.90
N ILE A 326 0.45 -11.58 4.62
CA ILE A 326 1.41 -10.57 4.11
C ILE A 326 2.81 -10.97 4.59
N THR A 327 3.47 -11.84 3.82
CA THR A 327 4.76 -12.41 4.23
C THR A 327 5.92 -11.43 4.02
N PRO A 328 7.01 -11.55 4.80
CA PRO A 328 8.23 -10.76 4.63
C PRO A 328 8.75 -10.78 3.19
N GLN A 329 8.81 -11.96 2.57
CA GLN A 329 9.33 -12.11 1.22
C GLN A 329 8.53 -11.34 0.16
N GLN A 330 7.22 -11.25 0.33
CA GLN A 330 6.34 -10.49 -0.57
C GLN A 330 6.60 -8.99 -0.45
N VAL A 331 6.72 -8.47 0.77
CA VAL A 331 7.02 -7.05 1.01
C VAL A 331 8.41 -6.68 0.52
N ILE A 332 9.40 -7.53 0.77
CA ILE A 332 10.77 -7.37 0.25
C ILE A 332 10.77 -7.35 -1.30
N ASN A 333 9.96 -8.19 -1.94
CA ASN A 333 9.82 -8.20 -3.40
C ASN A 333 9.21 -6.89 -3.94
N THR A 334 8.17 -6.37 -3.28
CA THR A 334 7.56 -5.09 -3.62
C THR A 334 8.53 -3.91 -3.41
N ALA A 335 9.29 -3.89 -2.31
CA ALA A 335 10.30 -2.87 -2.03
C ALA A 335 11.42 -2.89 -3.08
N ALA A 336 11.91 -4.08 -3.43
CA ALA A 336 12.91 -4.25 -4.49
C ALA A 336 12.39 -3.77 -5.85
N THR A 337 11.13 -4.02 -6.15
CA THR A 337 10.49 -3.57 -7.40
C THR A 337 10.43 -2.04 -7.48
N LEU A 338 10.07 -1.37 -6.39
CA LEU A 338 10.08 0.10 -6.32
C LEU A 338 11.49 0.67 -6.50
N GLU A 339 12.48 0.10 -5.81
CA GLU A 339 13.87 0.58 -5.94
C GLU A 339 14.42 0.39 -7.35
N MET A 340 14.20 -0.79 -7.96
CA MET A 340 14.57 -1.02 -9.37
C MET A 340 13.88 -0.02 -10.30
N PHE A 341 12.61 0.28 -10.05
CA PHE A 341 11.85 1.21 -10.88
C PHE A 341 12.43 2.63 -10.83
N TYR A 342 12.63 3.20 -9.64
CA TYR A 342 13.17 4.55 -9.52
C TYR A 342 14.60 4.63 -10.07
N ARG A 343 15.42 3.62 -9.78
CA ARG A 343 16.77 3.54 -10.33
C ARG A 343 16.77 3.42 -11.87
N SER A 344 15.84 2.65 -12.43
CA SER A 344 15.68 2.55 -13.88
C SER A 344 15.28 3.87 -14.51
N SER A 345 14.34 4.60 -13.91
CA SER A 345 13.93 5.93 -14.37
C SER A 345 15.08 6.94 -14.34
N GLU A 346 15.90 6.92 -13.28
CA GLU A 346 17.07 7.79 -13.14
C GLU A 346 18.17 7.47 -14.18
N LEU A 347 18.41 6.17 -14.43
CA LEU A 347 19.43 5.71 -15.37
C LEU A 347 18.98 5.70 -16.84
N GLY A 348 17.68 5.80 -17.12
CA GLY A 348 17.12 5.71 -18.46
C GLY A 348 17.29 4.33 -19.13
N ARG A 349 17.43 3.24 -18.33
CA ARG A 349 17.59 1.87 -18.83
C ARG A 349 16.94 0.84 -17.90
N GLU A 350 16.79 -0.39 -18.40
CA GLU A 350 16.40 -1.53 -17.56
C GLU A 350 17.39 -1.71 -16.39
N VAL A 351 16.85 -1.98 -15.21
CA VAL A 351 17.57 -2.38 -13.99
C VAL A 351 17.15 -3.78 -13.59
N ARG A 352 18.14 -4.64 -13.31
CA ARG A 352 17.94 -6.01 -12.87
C ARG A 352 18.07 -6.13 -11.35
N ARG A 353 17.43 -7.14 -10.80
CA ARG A 353 17.40 -7.35 -9.36
C ARG A 353 18.80 -7.48 -8.72
N ASN A 354 19.74 -8.13 -9.39
CA ASN A 354 21.12 -8.26 -8.90
C ASN A 354 21.89 -6.93 -8.84
N GLU A 355 21.38 -5.86 -9.42
CA GLU A 355 22.00 -4.54 -9.35
C GLU A 355 21.63 -3.74 -8.08
N ILE A 356 20.62 -4.20 -7.31
CA ILE A 356 20.17 -3.53 -6.08
C ILE A 356 20.42 -4.37 -4.82
N MET A 357 20.91 -5.60 -4.97
CA MET A 357 21.18 -6.53 -3.86
C MET A 357 22.53 -6.30 -3.23
#